data_fdc9e7acabaa33d87962a7a03b9060b0
#
_entry.id   fdc9e7acabaa33d87962a7a03b9060b0
#
_cell.length_a   1.000
_cell.length_b   1.000
_cell.length_c   1.000
_cell.angle_alpha   90.00
_cell.angle_beta   90.00
_cell.angle_gamma   90.00
#
_symmetry.space_group_name_H-M   'P 1'
#
loop_
_entity.id
_entity.type
_entity.pdbx_description
1 polymer ?
#
loop_
_entity_poly.entity_id
_entity_poly.type
_entity_poly.pdbx_seq_one_letter_code
_entity_poly.pdbx_strand_id
1 'polypeptide(L)'
;AVAPNGDVILLADFWPECKGLHNQRLLDKHKVPYAQLNGRMRPLIYDRDGNFYYIEESGAVLDSQKQPTPYRLGSGFGDLYKGDEYVGNIYLNGAVGKNEAGAVTTFGAPLKAPKRCYVFMLRSSDRGKTWSDPVDITNMVLHETDGTFLGVAPGAGITTTDGRIIMPLYVDRKSTVSIYSVDNGETWHRMTSQPYAENTDEWQMVEAPDGSIVGFGRQ
;
A
#
# COMPACT_ATOMS: atom_id res chain seq x y z
N ALA A 1 -13.10 2.43 -9.33
CA ALA A 1 -13.31 2.98 -10.69
C ALA A 1 -13.31 1.88 -11.73
N VAL A 2 -13.82 2.20 -12.92
CA VAL A 2 -13.72 1.33 -14.10
C VAL A 2 -12.74 2.01 -15.06
N ALA A 3 -11.67 1.34 -15.41
CA ALA A 3 -10.67 1.85 -16.34
C ALA A 3 -11.21 1.92 -17.79
N PRO A 4 -10.62 2.74 -18.69
CA PRO A 4 -11.06 2.82 -20.08
C PRO A 4 -11.05 1.48 -20.84
N ASN A 5 -10.16 0.56 -20.49
CA ASN A 5 -10.12 -0.80 -21.04
C ASN A 5 -11.20 -1.75 -20.49
N GLY A 6 -12.02 -1.29 -19.55
CA GLY A 6 -13.10 -2.06 -18.92
C GLY A 6 -12.73 -2.78 -17.62
N ASP A 7 -11.48 -2.74 -17.19
CA ASP A 7 -11.05 -3.32 -15.92
C ASP A 7 -11.65 -2.55 -14.74
N VAL A 8 -12.02 -3.27 -13.70
CA VAL A 8 -12.42 -2.68 -12.41
C VAL A 8 -11.17 -2.53 -11.55
N ILE A 9 -10.91 -1.31 -11.09
CA ILE A 9 -9.82 -0.98 -10.18
C ILE A 9 -10.38 -0.74 -8.77
N LEU A 10 -9.84 -1.46 -7.80
CA LEU A 10 -10.11 -1.31 -6.38
C LEU A 10 -8.84 -0.87 -5.67
N LEU A 11 -8.92 0.18 -4.88
CA LEU A 11 -7.88 0.54 -3.91
C LEU A 11 -8.35 0.17 -2.50
N ALA A 12 -7.42 -0.28 -1.68
CA ALA A 12 -7.67 -0.63 -0.30
C ALA A 12 -6.55 -0.16 0.62
N ASP A 13 -6.92 0.35 1.79
CA ASP A 13 -6.01 0.58 2.89
C ASP A 13 -5.54 -0.74 3.46
N PHE A 14 -4.26 -0.83 3.75
CA PHE A 14 -3.71 -1.95 4.45
C PHE A 14 -2.84 -1.51 5.64
N TRP A 15 -3.10 -2.10 6.81
CA TRP A 15 -2.42 -1.79 8.05
C TRP A 15 -1.73 -3.03 8.61
N PRO A 16 -0.40 -3.10 8.58
CA PRO A 16 0.33 -4.21 9.18
C PRO A 16 -0.08 -4.45 10.64
N GLU A 17 -0.17 -5.72 11.00
CA GLU A 17 -0.53 -6.15 12.36
C GLU A 17 -1.90 -5.63 12.84
N CYS A 18 -2.82 -5.28 11.93
CA CYS A 18 -4.13 -4.70 12.25
C CYS A 18 -4.05 -3.43 13.13
N LYS A 19 -2.97 -2.67 12.99
CA LYS A 19 -2.75 -1.41 13.72
C LYS A 19 -3.23 -0.23 12.89
N GLY A 20 -4.54 0.01 12.89
CA GLY A 20 -5.18 1.10 12.19
C GLY A 20 -5.13 2.45 12.93
N LEU A 21 -5.90 3.40 12.44
CA LEU A 21 -5.98 4.80 12.92
C LEU A 21 -6.10 4.95 14.44
N HIS A 22 -6.82 4.05 15.11
CA HIS A 22 -7.02 4.11 16.57
C HIS A 22 -5.76 3.75 17.38
N ASN A 23 -4.73 3.21 16.73
CA ASN A 23 -3.49 2.76 17.36
C ASN A 23 -2.26 3.57 16.91
N GLN A 24 -2.39 4.84 16.61
CA GLN A 24 -1.32 5.70 16.07
C GLN A 24 -0.03 5.70 16.90
N ARG A 25 -0.11 5.40 18.22
CA ARG A 25 1.08 5.30 19.09
C ARG A 25 1.98 4.11 18.74
N LEU A 26 1.44 3.13 18.01
CA LEU A 26 2.13 1.90 17.62
C LEU A 26 2.68 1.97 16.20
N LEU A 27 2.48 3.08 15.50
CA LEU A 27 2.97 3.27 14.13
C LEU A 27 4.45 3.64 14.13
N ASP A 28 5.16 3.14 13.13
CA ASP A 28 6.61 3.33 12.96
C ASP A 28 6.90 4.67 12.27
N LYS A 29 6.78 5.78 13.01
CA LYS A 29 6.93 7.15 12.49
C LYS A 29 8.34 7.47 11.95
N HIS A 30 9.34 6.72 12.37
CA HIS A 30 10.75 6.95 12.02
C HIS A 30 11.31 5.95 11.01
N LYS A 31 10.52 4.94 10.63
CA LYS A 31 10.93 3.96 9.63
C LYS A 31 10.41 4.35 8.26
N VAL A 32 11.29 4.48 7.30
CA VAL A 32 10.90 4.71 5.90
C VAL A 32 10.47 3.39 5.27
N PRO A 33 9.37 3.37 4.50
CA PRO A 33 8.85 2.14 3.90
C PRO A 33 9.57 1.74 2.62
N TYR A 34 10.25 2.68 1.96
CA TYR A 34 10.91 2.46 0.67
C TYR A 34 12.22 3.22 0.61
N ALA A 35 13.19 2.69 -0.12
CA ALA A 35 14.43 3.40 -0.45
C ALA A 35 14.93 3.04 -1.85
N GLN A 36 15.83 3.86 -2.38
CA GLN A 36 16.44 3.67 -3.68
C GLN A 36 17.43 2.48 -3.66
N LEU A 37 17.21 1.53 -4.55
CA LEU A 37 18.13 0.44 -4.84
C LEU A 37 18.30 0.35 -6.36
N ASN A 38 19.52 0.58 -6.86
CA ASN A 38 19.84 0.49 -8.29
C ASN A 38 18.90 1.32 -9.20
N GLY A 39 18.58 2.57 -8.76
CA GLY A 39 17.73 3.49 -9.51
C GLY A 39 16.21 3.24 -9.40
N ARG A 40 15.78 2.27 -8.60
CA ARG A 40 14.36 1.97 -8.36
C ARG A 40 14.00 2.05 -6.89
N MET A 41 12.81 2.54 -6.58
CA MET A 41 12.27 2.46 -5.22
C MET A 41 11.94 1.01 -4.88
N ARG A 42 12.45 0.55 -3.73
CA ARG A 42 12.21 -0.81 -3.23
C ARG A 42 11.66 -0.79 -1.82
N PRO A 43 10.74 -1.70 -1.48
CA PRO A 43 10.22 -1.82 -0.12
C PRO A 43 11.34 -2.15 0.87
N LEU A 44 11.22 -1.58 2.06
CA LEU A 44 12.10 -1.89 3.20
C LEU A 44 11.36 -2.70 4.25
N ILE A 45 12.06 -3.65 4.82
CA ILE A 45 11.67 -4.39 6.02
C ILE A 45 12.76 -4.26 7.07
N TYR A 46 12.40 -4.46 8.32
CA TYR A 46 13.25 -4.18 9.47
C TYR A 46 13.30 -5.37 10.42
N ASP A 47 14.47 -5.62 11.00
CA ASP A 47 14.61 -6.53 12.12
C ASP A 47 14.23 -5.84 13.45
N ARG A 48 14.36 -6.58 14.57
CA ARG A 48 14.05 -6.08 15.91
C ARG A 48 15.00 -4.99 16.39
N ASP A 49 16.23 -4.97 15.88
CA ASP A 49 17.26 -4.01 16.26
C ASP A 49 17.17 -2.73 15.44
N GLY A 50 16.28 -2.68 14.45
CA GLY A 50 16.06 -1.54 13.58
C GLY A 50 16.93 -1.51 12.34
N ASN A 51 17.70 -2.56 12.06
CA ASN A 51 18.40 -2.67 10.79
C ASN A 51 17.41 -2.89 9.67
N PHE A 52 17.63 -2.24 8.53
CA PHE A 52 16.75 -2.35 7.37
C PHE A 52 17.32 -3.27 6.30
N TYR A 53 16.39 -3.84 5.52
CA TYR A 53 16.66 -4.75 4.43
C TYR A 53 15.81 -4.35 3.24
N TYR A 54 16.36 -4.48 2.02
CA TYR A 54 15.64 -4.23 0.77
C TYR A 54 14.93 -5.51 0.30
N ILE A 55 13.75 -5.36 -0.27
CA ILE A 55 13.07 -6.41 -1.04
C ILE A 55 13.25 -6.12 -2.52
N GLU A 56 13.90 -7.02 -3.24
CA GLU A 56 14.01 -6.94 -4.70
C GLU A 56 12.73 -7.41 -5.39
N GLU A 57 12.64 -7.15 -6.69
CA GLU A 57 11.50 -7.57 -7.52
C GLU A 57 11.37 -9.10 -7.61
N SER A 58 12.48 -9.81 -7.54
CA SER A 58 12.55 -11.26 -7.45
C SER A 58 12.03 -11.84 -6.12
N GLY A 59 11.79 -10.99 -5.14
CA GLY A 59 11.52 -11.38 -3.76
C GLY A 59 12.78 -11.60 -2.91
N ALA A 60 13.98 -11.55 -3.48
CA ALA A 60 15.21 -11.67 -2.71
C ALA A 60 15.34 -10.52 -1.71
N VAL A 61 15.89 -10.81 -0.53
CA VAL A 61 16.10 -9.83 0.54
C VAL A 61 17.59 -9.53 0.65
N LEU A 62 17.95 -8.25 0.52
CA LEU A 62 19.32 -7.76 0.67
C LEU A 62 19.45 -6.98 1.97
N ASP A 63 20.63 -7.03 2.59
CA ASP A 63 20.95 -6.20 3.75
C ASP A 63 21.18 -4.72 3.37
N SER A 64 21.47 -3.88 4.36
CA SER A 64 21.72 -2.45 4.15
C SER A 64 22.98 -2.16 3.32
N GLN A 65 23.92 -3.11 3.22
CA GLN A 65 25.10 -3.08 2.36
C GLN A 65 24.83 -3.67 0.98
N LYS A 66 23.55 -3.99 0.67
CA LYS A 66 23.10 -4.59 -0.60
C LYS A 66 23.68 -6.00 -0.85
N GLN A 67 24.05 -6.71 0.22
CA GLN A 67 24.49 -8.09 0.13
C GLN A 67 23.29 -9.04 0.26
N PRO A 68 23.29 -10.16 -0.48
CA PRO A 68 22.26 -11.17 -0.36
C PRO A 68 22.16 -11.73 1.06
N THR A 69 20.95 -11.92 1.54
CA THR A 69 20.66 -12.61 2.80
C THR A 69 20.04 -13.98 2.53
N PRO A 70 19.92 -14.85 3.54
CA PRO A 70 19.19 -16.11 3.37
C PRO A 70 17.67 -15.95 3.28
N TYR A 71 17.16 -14.71 3.38
CA TYR A 71 15.71 -14.43 3.35
C TYR A 71 15.22 -14.16 1.92
N ARG A 72 13.97 -14.56 1.67
CA ARG A 72 13.23 -14.22 0.44
C ARG A 72 11.74 -14.11 0.73
N LEU A 73 11.02 -13.31 -0.05
CA LEU A 73 9.56 -13.38 -0.09
C LEU A 73 9.12 -14.55 -0.98
N GLY A 74 8.07 -15.23 -0.57
CA GLY A 74 7.39 -16.23 -1.36
C GLY A 74 6.33 -15.64 -2.29
N SER A 75 5.55 -16.51 -2.93
CA SER A 75 4.42 -16.11 -3.77
C SER A 75 3.19 -15.66 -2.99
N GLY A 76 3.09 -15.98 -1.70
CA GLY A 76 2.03 -15.51 -0.83
C GLY A 76 2.24 -14.06 -0.42
N PHE A 77 1.14 -13.36 -0.11
CA PHE A 77 1.16 -11.97 0.29
C PHE A 77 1.97 -11.75 1.57
N GLY A 78 3.19 -11.23 1.41
CA GLY A 78 4.09 -10.92 2.52
C GLY A 78 4.73 -12.13 3.22
N ASP A 79 4.66 -13.32 2.66
CA ASP A 79 5.24 -14.53 3.22
C ASP A 79 6.76 -14.51 3.12
N LEU A 80 7.42 -14.64 4.27
CA LEU A 80 8.88 -14.62 4.40
C LEU A 80 9.43 -16.03 4.62
N TYR A 81 10.47 -16.35 3.88
CA TYR A 81 11.20 -17.60 3.96
C TYR A 81 12.67 -17.35 4.29
N LYS A 82 13.30 -18.29 5.01
CA LYS A 82 14.75 -18.38 5.18
C LYS A 82 15.20 -19.68 4.51
N GLY A 83 15.85 -19.57 3.34
CA GLY A 83 15.98 -20.72 2.45
C GLY A 83 14.59 -21.22 2.05
N ASP A 84 14.27 -22.48 2.36
CA ASP A 84 12.96 -23.09 2.09
C ASP A 84 12.02 -23.10 3.31
N GLU A 85 12.50 -22.66 4.48
CA GLU A 85 11.72 -22.62 5.70
C GLU A 85 10.84 -21.38 5.74
N TYR A 86 9.51 -21.53 5.93
CA TYR A 86 8.60 -20.44 6.19
C TYR A 86 8.83 -19.89 7.61
N VAL A 87 9.21 -18.62 7.72
CA VAL A 87 9.55 -17.97 8.99
C VAL A 87 8.54 -16.90 9.43
N GLY A 88 7.45 -16.75 8.72
CA GLY A 88 6.35 -15.86 9.07
C GLY A 88 5.99 -14.88 7.95
N ASN A 89 5.17 -13.89 8.27
CA ASN A 89 4.69 -12.88 7.33
C ASN A 89 5.15 -11.49 7.75
N ILE A 90 5.66 -10.70 6.81
CA ILE A 90 6.22 -9.37 7.08
C ILE A 90 5.19 -8.34 7.54
N TYR A 91 3.92 -8.55 7.21
CA TYR A 91 2.81 -7.63 7.52
C TYR A 91 1.97 -8.08 8.72
N LEU A 92 1.90 -9.38 9.01
CA LEU A 92 0.99 -9.92 10.00
C LEU A 92 1.70 -10.17 11.34
N ASN A 93 0.96 -9.95 12.42
CA ASN A 93 1.42 -10.27 13.76
C ASN A 93 1.19 -11.76 14.02
N GLY A 94 2.23 -12.54 13.83
CA GLY A 94 2.19 -13.97 14.05
C GLY A 94 1.52 -14.73 12.90
N ALA A 95 2.32 -15.41 12.13
CA ALA A 95 1.79 -16.47 11.31
C ALA A 95 1.26 -17.57 12.23
N VAL A 96 0.04 -18.00 11.99
CA VAL A 96 -0.51 -19.18 12.65
C VAL A 96 0.05 -20.40 11.92
N GLY A 97 1.09 -20.99 12.49
CA GLY A 97 1.66 -22.24 12.02
C GLY A 97 1.27 -23.41 12.92
N LYS A 98 1.47 -24.62 12.46
CA LYS A 98 1.45 -25.82 13.30
C LYS A 98 2.89 -26.26 13.55
N ASN A 99 3.24 -26.50 14.80
CA ASN A 99 4.50 -27.17 15.13
C ASN A 99 4.47 -28.64 14.71
N GLU A 100 5.58 -29.36 14.85
CA GLU A 100 5.70 -30.79 14.52
C GLU A 100 4.65 -31.66 15.27
N ALA A 101 4.18 -31.21 16.44
CA ALA A 101 3.13 -31.88 17.21
C ALA A 101 1.71 -31.47 16.75
N GLY A 102 1.57 -30.63 15.72
CA GLY A 102 0.27 -30.15 15.20
C GLY A 102 -0.38 -29.05 16.05
N ALA A 103 0.27 -28.57 17.10
CA ALA A 103 -0.22 -27.46 17.91
C ALA A 103 -0.08 -26.13 17.15
N VAL A 104 -1.13 -25.30 17.23
CA VAL A 104 -1.13 -23.95 16.64
C VAL A 104 -0.11 -23.09 17.37
N THR A 105 0.88 -22.59 16.67
CA THR A 105 1.90 -21.70 17.19
C THR A 105 1.87 -20.38 16.44
N THR A 106 2.13 -19.28 17.16
CA THR A 106 2.22 -17.95 16.57
C THR A 106 3.69 -17.60 16.39
N PHE A 107 4.13 -17.47 15.15
CA PHE A 107 5.50 -17.07 14.83
C PHE A 107 5.50 -15.61 14.35
N GLY A 108 6.22 -14.74 15.05
CA GLY A 108 6.54 -13.43 14.50
C GLY A 108 7.65 -13.57 13.45
N ALA A 109 7.44 -13.05 12.24
CA ALA A 109 8.51 -12.98 11.26
C ALA A 109 9.70 -12.20 11.83
N PRO A 110 10.96 -12.63 11.57
CA PRO A 110 12.15 -11.93 12.04
C PRO A 110 12.32 -10.56 11.39
N LEU A 111 11.79 -10.36 10.19
CA LEU A 111 11.79 -9.11 9.44
C LEU A 111 10.36 -8.64 9.23
N LYS A 112 10.10 -7.34 9.43
CA LYS A 112 8.77 -6.74 9.39
C LYS A 112 8.73 -5.48 8.53
N ALA A 113 7.66 -5.31 7.78
CA ALA A 113 7.33 -4.03 7.15
C ALA A 113 7.04 -2.98 8.23
N PRO A 114 7.38 -1.69 7.99
CA PRO A 114 6.98 -0.60 8.88
C PRO A 114 5.47 -0.57 9.14
N LYS A 115 5.08 -0.30 10.38
CA LYS A 115 3.67 -0.14 10.76
C LYS A 115 3.17 1.22 10.31
N ARG A 116 2.53 1.26 9.17
CA ARG A 116 1.92 2.44 8.57
C ARG A 116 0.78 2.03 7.66
N CYS A 117 0.02 2.99 7.16
CA CYS A 117 -0.94 2.73 6.10
C CYS A 117 -0.24 2.50 4.77
N TYR A 118 -0.61 1.45 4.09
CA TYR A 118 -0.23 1.14 2.71
C TYR A 118 -1.46 1.22 1.82
N VAL A 119 -1.27 1.61 0.57
CA VAL A 119 -2.32 1.61 -0.46
C VAL A 119 -2.05 0.47 -1.42
N PHE A 120 -2.95 -0.51 -1.41
CA PHE A 120 -2.90 -1.64 -2.33
C PHE A 120 -3.95 -1.49 -3.42
N MET A 121 -3.58 -1.88 -4.62
CA MET A 121 -4.47 -1.94 -5.77
C MET A 121 -4.76 -3.39 -6.13
N LEU A 122 -6.03 -3.67 -6.43
CA LEU A 122 -6.48 -4.92 -7.03
C LEU A 122 -7.19 -4.60 -8.34
N ARG A 123 -7.06 -5.51 -9.30
CA ARG A 123 -7.65 -5.39 -10.64
C ARG A 123 -8.56 -6.56 -10.93
N SER A 124 -9.68 -6.31 -11.56
CA SER A 124 -10.57 -7.33 -12.11
C SER A 124 -10.89 -7.05 -13.57
N SER A 125 -10.65 -8.02 -14.45
CA SER A 125 -11.00 -7.97 -15.87
C SER A 125 -12.34 -8.64 -16.20
N ASP A 126 -13.03 -9.18 -15.19
CA ASP A 126 -14.28 -9.94 -15.33
C ASP A 126 -15.46 -9.36 -14.52
N ARG A 127 -15.43 -8.03 -14.32
CA ARG A 127 -16.45 -7.26 -13.60
C ARG A 127 -16.56 -7.62 -12.11
N GLY A 128 -15.43 -7.87 -11.46
CA GLY A 128 -15.37 -8.11 -10.03
C GLY A 128 -15.62 -9.54 -9.59
N LYS A 129 -15.68 -10.51 -10.51
CA LYS A 129 -15.85 -11.93 -10.16
C LYS A 129 -14.56 -12.53 -9.62
N THR A 130 -13.43 -12.19 -10.24
CA THR A 130 -12.09 -12.53 -9.77
C THR A 130 -11.21 -11.29 -9.69
N TRP A 131 -10.18 -11.34 -8.87
CA TRP A 131 -9.27 -10.24 -8.61
C TRP A 131 -7.82 -10.69 -8.72
N SER A 132 -6.95 -9.78 -9.17
CA SER A 132 -5.51 -9.98 -9.14
C SER A 132 -4.99 -10.09 -7.73
N ASP A 133 -3.75 -10.55 -7.57
CA ASP A 133 -3.00 -10.31 -6.35
C ASP A 133 -2.90 -8.81 -6.07
N PRO A 134 -2.85 -8.41 -4.77
CA PRO A 134 -2.73 -7.01 -4.40
C PRO A 134 -1.35 -6.46 -4.79
N VAL A 135 -1.34 -5.31 -5.45
CA VAL A 135 -0.13 -4.58 -5.84
C VAL A 135 0.04 -3.37 -4.93
N ASP A 136 1.20 -3.24 -4.29
CA ASP A 136 1.54 -2.08 -3.47
C ASP A 136 1.88 -0.87 -4.36
N ILE A 137 1.01 0.12 -4.38
CA ILE A 137 1.20 1.38 -5.12
C ILE A 137 1.63 2.55 -4.21
N THR A 138 1.83 2.30 -2.93
CA THR A 138 2.15 3.35 -1.95
C THR A 138 3.36 4.17 -2.36
N ASN A 139 4.41 3.53 -2.86
CA ASN A 139 5.64 4.21 -3.28
C ASN A 139 5.47 5.17 -4.47
N MET A 140 4.41 4.99 -5.26
CA MET A 140 4.12 5.87 -6.41
C MET A 140 3.44 7.18 -5.96
N VAL A 141 2.74 7.15 -4.83
CA VAL A 141 1.80 8.21 -4.43
C VAL A 141 2.10 8.82 -3.05
N LEU A 142 2.97 8.18 -2.26
CA LEU A 142 3.37 8.66 -0.94
C LEU A 142 4.26 9.90 -1.06
N HIS A 143 3.98 10.91 -0.24
CA HIS A 143 4.82 12.09 -0.08
C HIS A 143 5.44 12.11 1.33
N GLU A 144 6.63 12.68 1.46
CA GLU A 144 7.37 12.73 2.75
C GLU A 144 6.55 13.36 3.89
N THR A 145 5.68 14.31 3.55
CA THR A 145 4.84 15.03 4.54
C THR A 145 3.61 14.27 4.99
N ASP A 146 3.28 13.11 4.38
CA ASP A 146 2.07 12.34 4.69
C ASP A 146 2.14 11.62 6.03
N GLY A 147 3.33 11.52 6.62
CA GLY A 147 3.53 10.79 7.86
C GLY A 147 3.31 9.29 7.69
N THR A 148 2.55 8.67 8.58
CA THR A 148 2.29 7.22 8.55
C THR A 148 0.93 6.85 7.98
N PHE A 149 0.12 7.82 7.58
CA PHE A 149 -1.22 7.60 7.06
C PHE A 149 -1.46 8.35 5.74
N LEU A 150 -1.59 7.58 4.68
CA LEU A 150 -2.19 7.96 3.41
C LEU A 150 -3.27 6.92 3.13
N GLY A 151 -4.54 7.28 3.35
CA GLY A 151 -5.67 6.36 3.28
C GLY A 151 -6.52 6.56 2.04
N VAL A 152 -7.22 5.51 1.65
CA VAL A 152 -8.21 5.55 0.58
C VAL A 152 -9.51 6.13 1.13
N ALA A 153 -10.05 7.16 0.49
CA ALA A 153 -11.35 7.69 0.87
C ALA A 153 -12.47 6.68 0.51
N PRO A 154 -13.51 6.55 1.36
CA PRO A 154 -14.61 5.65 1.07
C PRO A 154 -15.39 6.11 -0.15
N GLY A 155 -15.87 5.14 -0.95
CA GLY A 155 -16.68 5.40 -2.12
C GLY A 155 -16.00 5.04 -3.43
N ALA A 156 -16.43 5.67 -4.51
CA ALA A 156 -15.97 5.38 -5.85
C ALA A 156 -14.95 6.43 -6.35
N GLY A 157 -13.87 5.97 -6.94
CA GLY A 157 -13.10 6.77 -7.87
C GLY A 157 -13.84 6.95 -9.19
N ILE A 158 -13.44 7.92 -9.98
CA ILE A 158 -14.06 8.24 -11.27
C ILE A 158 -13.12 7.95 -12.43
N THR A 159 -13.69 7.73 -13.60
CA THR A 159 -13.00 7.79 -14.87
C THR A 159 -13.56 8.97 -15.64
N THR A 160 -12.71 9.93 -15.91
CA THR A 160 -13.07 11.18 -16.59
C THR A 160 -13.33 10.96 -18.07
N THR A 161 -14.01 11.89 -18.71
CA THR A 161 -14.32 11.86 -20.15
C THR A 161 -13.08 11.81 -21.02
N ASP A 162 -11.94 12.32 -20.55
CA ASP A 162 -10.65 12.24 -21.22
C ASP A 162 -9.86 10.94 -20.91
N GLY A 163 -10.48 10.00 -20.18
CA GLY A 163 -9.93 8.66 -19.93
C GLY A 163 -9.00 8.56 -18.72
N ARG A 164 -8.84 9.60 -17.90
CA ARG A 164 -8.08 9.51 -16.66
C ARG A 164 -8.90 8.79 -15.58
N ILE A 165 -8.25 7.91 -14.85
CA ILE A 165 -8.80 7.35 -13.60
C ILE A 165 -8.34 8.26 -12.47
N ILE A 166 -9.27 8.74 -11.64
CA ILE A 166 -8.94 9.55 -10.47
C ILE A 166 -9.51 8.87 -9.23
N MET A 167 -8.67 8.72 -8.19
CA MET A 167 -9.04 8.10 -6.91
C MET A 167 -8.89 9.09 -5.77
N PRO A 168 -9.91 9.22 -4.89
CA PRO A 168 -9.83 10.07 -3.71
C PRO A 168 -9.10 9.35 -2.58
N LEU A 169 -8.13 10.04 -1.99
CA LEU A 169 -7.39 9.63 -0.80
C LEU A 169 -7.44 10.76 0.23
N TYR A 170 -6.90 10.53 1.42
CA TYR A 170 -6.73 11.56 2.44
C TYR A 170 -5.55 11.27 3.37
N VAL A 171 -5.04 12.30 4.04
CA VAL A 171 -3.86 12.25 4.90
C VAL A 171 -4.25 12.63 6.33
N ASP A 172 -4.17 11.68 7.26
CA ASP A 172 -4.22 11.86 8.72
C ASP A 172 -5.22 12.96 9.19
N ARG A 173 -6.46 12.94 8.67
CA ARG A 173 -7.52 13.92 8.96
C ARG A 173 -7.12 15.39 8.68
N LYS A 174 -6.13 15.60 7.83
CA LYS A 174 -5.58 16.93 7.56
C LYS A 174 -5.98 17.47 6.20
N SER A 175 -5.98 16.63 5.19
CA SER A 175 -6.27 17.11 3.84
C SER A 175 -6.70 15.99 2.90
N THR A 176 -7.53 16.35 1.96
CA THR A 176 -7.85 15.53 0.80
C THR A 176 -6.64 15.39 -0.13
N VAL A 177 -6.51 14.24 -0.74
CA VAL A 177 -5.50 13.93 -1.75
C VAL A 177 -6.16 13.24 -2.92
N SER A 178 -5.78 13.56 -4.14
CA SER A 178 -6.17 12.83 -5.34
C SER A 178 -4.96 12.19 -5.99
N ILE A 179 -5.14 10.98 -6.46
CA ILE A 179 -4.19 10.32 -7.35
C ILE A 179 -4.87 10.00 -8.67
N TYR A 180 -4.08 9.94 -9.74
CA TYR A 180 -4.60 9.63 -11.06
C TYR A 180 -3.71 8.66 -11.81
N SER A 181 -4.31 7.97 -12.77
CA SER A 181 -3.65 7.13 -13.76
C SER A 181 -4.17 7.47 -15.16
N VAL A 182 -3.27 7.41 -16.17
CA VAL A 182 -3.58 7.60 -17.60
C VAL A 182 -3.33 6.34 -18.44
N ASP A 183 -2.93 5.26 -17.78
CA ASP A 183 -2.49 4.00 -18.39
C ASP A 183 -3.26 2.79 -17.84
N ASN A 184 -4.55 2.97 -17.58
CA ASN A 184 -5.45 1.96 -17.03
C ASN A 184 -5.02 1.44 -15.64
N GLY A 185 -4.35 2.26 -14.83
CA GLY A 185 -3.94 1.90 -13.47
C GLY A 185 -2.59 1.20 -13.37
N GLU A 186 -1.76 1.20 -14.42
CA GLU A 186 -0.41 0.63 -14.35
C GLU A 186 0.52 1.53 -13.54
N THR A 187 0.41 2.85 -13.72
CA THR A 187 1.13 3.84 -12.91
C THR A 187 0.18 4.84 -12.29
N TRP A 188 0.57 5.34 -11.11
CA TRP A 188 -0.21 6.29 -10.36
C TRP A 188 0.60 7.53 -10.01
N HIS A 189 -0.03 8.68 -10.13
CA HIS A 189 0.56 9.98 -9.86
C HIS A 189 -0.30 10.77 -8.89
N ARG A 190 0.33 11.54 -8.02
CA ARG A 190 -0.38 12.48 -7.15
C ARG A 190 -0.76 13.72 -7.92
N MET A 191 -1.99 14.19 -7.78
CA MET A 191 -2.41 15.47 -8.37
C MET A 191 -1.78 16.62 -7.59
N THR A 192 -1.22 17.60 -8.33
CA THR A 192 -0.62 18.80 -7.77
C THR A 192 -1.62 19.95 -7.61
N SER A 193 -2.68 19.94 -8.42
CA SER A 193 -3.79 20.89 -8.34
C SER A 193 -5.08 20.12 -8.04
N GLN A 194 -5.58 20.25 -6.83
CA GLN A 194 -6.80 19.59 -6.39
C GLN A 194 -7.57 20.53 -5.47
N PRO A 195 -8.88 20.33 -5.31
CA PRO A 195 -9.60 21.00 -4.25
C PRO A 195 -8.95 20.64 -2.91
N TYR A 196 -8.30 21.61 -2.31
CA TYR A 196 -7.71 21.43 -0.99
C TYR A 196 -8.79 21.74 0.05
N ALA A 197 -9.10 20.77 0.89
CA ALA A 197 -9.95 20.98 2.03
C ALA A 197 -9.19 20.58 3.30
N GLU A 198 -8.84 21.58 4.10
CA GLU A 198 -8.27 21.36 5.44
C GLU A 198 -9.31 20.71 6.36
N ASN A 199 -8.85 19.87 7.27
CA ASN A 199 -9.69 19.17 8.26
C ASN A 199 -10.78 18.29 7.63
N THR A 200 -10.58 17.85 6.38
CA THR A 200 -11.45 16.95 5.67
C THR A 200 -10.77 15.60 5.53
N ASP A 201 -11.48 14.54 5.89
CA ASP A 201 -10.97 13.16 5.76
C ASP A 201 -11.70 12.39 4.66
N GLU A 202 -12.83 11.81 4.91
CA GLU A 202 -13.58 11.01 3.95
C GLU A 202 -14.25 11.92 2.92
N TRP A 203 -13.97 11.67 1.64
CA TRP A 203 -14.51 12.48 0.57
C TRP A 203 -14.74 11.69 -0.71
N GLN A 204 -15.54 12.23 -1.60
CA GLN A 204 -15.84 11.68 -2.90
C GLN A 204 -15.78 12.76 -3.95
N MET A 205 -15.76 12.36 -5.22
CA MET A 205 -15.68 13.27 -6.35
C MET A 205 -16.62 12.87 -7.49
N VAL A 206 -16.91 13.84 -8.34
CA VAL A 206 -17.66 13.66 -9.58
C VAL A 206 -17.09 14.61 -10.64
N GLU A 207 -17.09 14.19 -11.90
CA GLU A 207 -16.84 15.08 -13.04
C GLU A 207 -18.13 15.81 -13.41
N ALA A 208 -18.08 17.15 -13.44
CA ALA A 208 -19.16 17.98 -13.89
C ALA A 208 -19.22 18.04 -15.43
N PRO A 209 -20.36 18.46 -16.04
CA PRO A 209 -20.50 18.51 -17.51
C PRO A 209 -19.48 19.38 -18.23
N ASP A 210 -18.87 20.34 -17.55
CA ASP A 210 -17.79 21.20 -18.09
C ASP A 210 -16.40 20.61 -17.94
N GLY A 211 -16.27 19.36 -17.44
CA GLY A 211 -15.01 18.66 -17.19
C GLY A 211 -14.33 19.03 -15.87
N SER A 212 -14.91 19.91 -15.06
CA SER A 212 -14.39 20.21 -13.72
C SER A 212 -14.65 19.05 -12.75
N ILE A 213 -13.72 18.85 -11.79
CA ILE A 213 -13.90 17.85 -10.73
C ILE A 213 -14.43 18.53 -9.48
N VAL A 214 -15.59 18.07 -9.03
CA VAL A 214 -16.24 18.56 -7.80
C VAL A 214 -16.07 17.52 -6.71
N GLY A 215 -15.53 17.95 -5.56
CA GLY A 215 -15.32 17.10 -4.39
C GLY A 215 -16.31 17.42 -3.25
N PHE A 216 -16.72 16.37 -2.54
CA PHE A 216 -17.57 16.44 -1.35
C PHE A 216 -16.87 15.71 -0.20
N GLY A 217 -16.57 16.43 0.87
CA GLY A 217 -15.81 15.89 1.99
C GLY A 217 -16.56 16.03 3.32
N ARG A 218 -16.27 15.08 4.22
CA ARG A 218 -16.71 15.13 5.62
C ARG A 218 -15.72 15.99 6.43
N GLN A 219 -16.25 16.93 7.17
CA GLN A 219 -15.51 17.75 8.15
C GLN A 219 -15.74 17.26 9.57
#